data_c53b68c2505af33b34edef129c950ea8
#
_entry.id   c53b68c2505af33b34edef129c950ea8
#
_cell.length_a   1.000
_cell.length_b   1.000
_cell.length_c   1.000
_cell.angle_alpha   90.00
_cell.angle_beta   90.00
_cell.angle_gamma   90.00
#
_symmetry.space_group_name_H-M   'P 1'
#
loop_
_entity.id
_entity.type
_entity.pdbx_description
1 polymer ?
#
loop_
_entity_poly.entity_id
_entity_poly.type
_entity_poly.pdbx_seq_one_letter_code
_entity_poly.pdbx_strand_id
1 'polypeptide(L)'
;ITGSGTSYHSALLAKYILAKLAKIRTEPILSSEFQYVLDFIDKDSVILAISQSGETADVLNSVKHAKETGAKVLSIVNISTSSLARLSDSFLTVNCGPEVGVAATKSFTGQLSVIYAVTDRLCGYSLGIASKKQSIASAIEDVLSLEDNTIKLADLLKDLSDIYILRKSLHYP
;
A
#
# COMPACT_ATOMS: atom_id res chain seq x y z
N ILE A 1 5.25 9.30 -0.64
CA ILE A 1 4.11 8.37 -0.66
C ILE A 1 3.28 8.63 0.59
N THR A 2 1.95 8.68 0.50
CA THR A 2 1.09 8.92 1.67
C THR A 2 -0.06 7.93 1.74
N GLY A 3 -0.54 7.67 2.95
CA GLY A 3 -1.67 6.80 3.27
C GLY A 3 -1.97 6.83 4.76
N SER A 4 -3.07 6.20 5.17
CA SER A 4 -3.47 6.05 6.57
C SER A 4 -3.64 4.58 6.93
N GLY A 5 -3.43 4.23 8.20
CA GLY A 5 -3.61 2.87 8.70
C GLY A 5 -2.80 1.84 7.90
N THR A 6 -3.43 0.75 7.50
CA THR A 6 -2.78 -0.33 6.73
C THR A 6 -2.25 0.14 5.38
N SER A 7 -2.88 1.13 4.73
CA SER A 7 -2.36 1.72 3.48
C SER A 7 -1.04 2.48 3.70
N TYR A 8 -0.82 3.06 4.89
CA TYR A 8 0.48 3.62 5.24
C TYR A 8 1.56 2.53 5.38
N HIS A 9 1.22 1.35 5.90
CA HIS A 9 2.14 0.22 5.92
C HIS A 9 2.51 -0.23 4.50
N SER A 10 1.57 -0.16 3.53
CA SER A 10 1.90 -0.37 2.11
C SER A 10 2.88 0.67 1.59
N ALA A 11 2.74 1.94 2.01
CA ALA A 11 3.68 3.02 1.65
C ALA A 11 5.09 2.77 2.23
N LEU A 12 5.20 2.30 3.48
CA LEU A 12 6.46 1.91 4.09
C LEU A 12 7.17 0.80 3.31
N LEU A 13 6.42 -0.22 2.88
CA LEU A 13 6.98 -1.29 2.05
C LEU A 13 7.37 -0.79 0.65
N ALA A 14 6.55 0.07 0.05
CA ALA A 14 6.84 0.69 -1.24
C ALA A 14 8.18 1.43 -1.24
N LYS A 15 8.55 2.12 -0.16
CA LYS A 15 9.86 2.78 0.00
C LYS A 15 11.00 1.80 -0.26
N TYR A 16 10.96 0.64 0.36
CA TYR A 16 12.03 -0.36 0.22
C TYR A 16 12.01 -1.03 -1.17
N ILE A 17 10.82 -1.34 -1.68
CA ILE A 17 10.64 -1.97 -2.99
C ILE A 17 11.17 -1.05 -4.09
N LEU A 18 10.74 0.20 -4.13
CA LEU A 18 11.17 1.20 -5.11
C LEU A 18 12.65 1.52 -5.01
N ALA A 19 13.18 1.68 -3.79
CA ALA A 19 14.60 1.96 -3.60
C ALA A 19 15.48 0.79 -4.06
N LYS A 20 15.12 -0.45 -3.69
CA LYS A 20 15.93 -1.63 -4.01
C LYS A 20 15.86 -2.02 -5.48
N LEU A 21 14.67 -2.03 -6.04
CA LEU A 21 14.42 -2.57 -7.39
C LEU A 21 14.48 -1.48 -8.48
N ALA A 22 13.82 -0.34 -8.27
CA ALA A 22 13.75 0.73 -9.26
C ALA A 22 14.79 1.85 -9.05
N LYS A 23 15.55 1.81 -7.93
CA LYS A 23 16.52 2.86 -7.57
C LYS A 23 15.88 4.26 -7.39
N ILE A 24 14.61 4.28 -7.02
CA ILE A 24 13.84 5.50 -6.77
C ILE A 24 13.77 5.74 -5.27
N ARG A 25 14.27 6.90 -4.83
CA ARG A 25 14.13 7.33 -3.44
C ARG A 25 12.72 7.87 -3.22
N THR A 26 12.08 7.41 -2.16
CA THR A 26 10.75 7.88 -1.76
C THR A 26 10.69 8.10 -0.25
N GLU A 27 9.81 9.02 0.16
CA GLU A 27 9.53 9.30 1.56
C GLU A 27 8.08 8.92 1.87
N PRO A 28 7.83 7.91 2.71
CA PRO A 28 6.48 7.59 3.20
C PRO A 28 6.11 8.54 4.34
N ILE A 29 4.96 9.18 4.21
CA ILE A 29 4.44 10.16 5.16
C ILE A 29 3.04 9.73 5.55
N LEU A 30 2.78 9.63 6.87
CA LEU A 30 1.43 9.39 7.36
C LEU A 30 0.54 10.56 6.97
N SER A 31 -0.66 10.29 6.45
CA SER A 31 -1.50 11.36 5.90
C SER A 31 -1.87 12.44 6.91
N SER A 32 -2.05 12.10 8.18
CA SER A 32 -2.27 13.07 9.25
C SER A 32 -1.10 14.03 9.48
N GLU A 33 0.11 13.59 9.12
CA GLU A 33 1.36 14.34 9.29
C GLU A 33 1.80 15.08 8.02
N PHE A 34 1.06 14.92 6.93
CA PHE A 34 1.44 15.42 5.61
C PHE A 34 1.60 16.95 5.57
N GLN A 35 0.82 17.66 6.37
CA GLN A 35 0.89 19.12 6.49
C GLN A 35 2.28 19.64 6.90
N TYR A 36 3.07 18.85 7.65
CA TYR A 36 4.39 19.28 8.13
C TYR A 36 5.48 19.19 7.06
N VAL A 37 5.19 18.63 5.92
CA VAL A 37 6.14 18.48 4.80
C VAL A 37 5.74 19.27 3.56
N LEU A 38 4.65 20.04 3.63
CA LEU A 38 4.14 20.79 2.47
C LEU A 38 5.17 21.78 1.90
N ASP A 39 6.00 22.39 2.74
CA ASP A 39 7.04 23.32 2.32
C ASP A 39 8.14 22.67 1.45
N PHE A 40 8.23 21.33 1.45
CA PHE A 40 9.17 20.55 0.63
C PHE A 40 8.51 19.99 -0.64
N ILE A 41 7.23 20.27 -0.86
CA ILE A 41 6.46 19.77 -2.00
C ILE A 41 6.24 20.89 -2.99
N ASP A 42 6.60 20.66 -4.24
CA ASP A 42 6.50 21.60 -5.34
C ASP A 42 5.98 20.94 -6.63
N LYS A 43 5.99 21.70 -7.72
CA LYS A 43 5.57 21.25 -9.05
C LYS A 43 6.38 20.07 -9.62
N ASP A 44 7.58 19.86 -9.12
CA ASP A 44 8.49 18.78 -9.55
C ASP A 44 8.32 17.53 -8.69
N SER A 45 7.48 17.61 -7.65
CA SER A 45 7.15 16.51 -6.74
C SER A 45 6.06 15.59 -7.33
N VAL A 46 6.19 14.29 -7.05
CA VAL A 46 5.18 13.28 -7.37
C VAL A 46 4.67 12.64 -6.08
N ILE A 47 3.39 12.75 -5.85
CA ILE A 47 2.71 12.17 -4.68
C ILE A 47 2.03 10.88 -5.09
N LEU A 48 2.38 9.76 -4.44
CA LEU A 48 1.64 8.51 -4.54
C LEU A 48 0.75 8.36 -3.31
N ALA A 49 -0.56 8.52 -3.49
CA ALA A 49 -1.55 8.38 -2.42
C ALA A 49 -2.17 6.97 -2.45
N ILE A 50 -2.18 6.28 -1.32
CA ILE A 50 -2.70 4.92 -1.21
C ILE A 50 -3.89 4.91 -0.25
N SER A 51 -5.05 4.43 -0.72
CA SER A 51 -6.24 4.29 0.10
C SER A 51 -7.14 3.18 -0.44
N GLN A 52 -7.62 2.31 0.45
CA GLN A 52 -8.57 1.26 0.07
C GLN A 52 -9.91 1.87 -0.38
N SER A 53 -10.53 2.70 0.46
CA SER A 53 -11.82 3.33 0.15
C SER A 53 -11.71 4.49 -0.82
N GLY A 54 -10.56 5.20 -0.79
CA GLY A 54 -10.38 6.47 -1.49
C GLY A 54 -11.22 7.63 -0.91
N GLU A 55 -11.75 7.46 0.30
CA GLU A 55 -12.58 8.46 1.01
C GLU A 55 -11.97 8.88 2.35
N THR A 56 -10.77 8.44 2.69
CA THR A 56 -10.10 8.79 3.94
C THR A 56 -9.79 10.28 3.98
N ALA A 57 -10.35 11.00 4.96
CA ALA A 57 -10.28 12.45 5.03
C ALA A 57 -8.86 13.00 5.00
N ASP A 58 -7.95 12.43 5.81
CA ASP A 58 -6.55 12.87 5.87
C ASP A 58 -5.83 12.69 4.53
N VAL A 59 -6.10 11.58 3.82
CA VAL A 59 -5.52 11.32 2.49
C VAL A 59 -6.04 12.33 1.47
N LEU A 60 -7.35 12.62 1.50
CA LEU A 60 -7.96 13.60 0.62
C LEU A 60 -7.41 15.02 0.86
N ASN A 61 -7.24 15.40 2.12
CA ASN A 61 -6.66 16.69 2.48
C ASN A 61 -5.19 16.79 2.04
N SER A 62 -4.39 15.74 2.28
CA SER A 62 -3.00 15.67 1.82
C SER A 62 -2.89 15.90 0.31
N VAL A 63 -3.74 15.21 -0.46
CA VAL A 63 -3.76 15.31 -1.91
C VAL A 63 -4.19 16.71 -2.40
N LYS A 64 -5.21 17.31 -1.78
CA LYS A 64 -5.65 18.67 -2.12
C LYS A 64 -4.50 19.67 -1.94
N HIS A 65 -3.86 19.67 -0.76
CA HIS A 65 -2.75 20.57 -0.48
C HIS A 65 -1.55 20.32 -1.44
N ALA A 66 -1.21 19.06 -1.71
CA ALA A 66 -0.16 18.75 -2.67
C ALA A 66 -0.48 19.30 -4.08
N LYS A 67 -1.73 19.24 -4.53
CA LYS A 67 -2.14 19.81 -5.81
C LYS A 67 -2.05 21.34 -5.85
N GLU A 68 -2.29 22.01 -4.73
CA GLU A 68 -2.12 23.47 -4.62
C GLU A 68 -0.68 23.92 -4.84
N THR A 69 0.33 23.07 -4.52
CA THR A 69 1.73 23.34 -4.81
C THR A 69 2.13 23.05 -6.27
N GLY A 70 1.22 22.48 -7.05
CA GLY A 70 1.48 22.06 -8.44
C GLY A 70 2.03 20.64 -8.58
N ALA A 71 2.17 19.89 -7.48
CA ALA A 71 2.65 18.51 -7.50
C ALA A 71 1.72 17.59 -8.31
N LYS A 72 2.29 16.58 -8.94
CA LYS A 72 1.54 15.51 -9.63
C LYS A 72 1.07 14.46 -8.62
N VAL A 73 -0.18 14.08 -8.71
CA VAL A 73 -0.79 13.10 -7.81
C VAL A 73 -1.17 11.84 -8.58
N LEU A 74 -0.60 10.74 -8.14
CA LEU A 74 -0.98 9.38 -8.54
C LEU A 74 -1.64 8.70 -7.35
N SER A 75 -2.61 7.82 -7.58
CA SER A 75 -3.20 7.06 -6.48
C SER A 75 -3.38 5.57 -6.76
N ILE A 76 -3.36 4.80 -5.68
CA ILE A 76 -3.74 3.39 -5.65
C ILE A 76 -5.00 3.29 -4.81
N VAL A 77 -6.11 2.90 -5.44
CA VAL A 77 -7.44 2.81 -4.81
C VAL A 77 -8.10 1.48 -5.11
N ASN A 78 -8.99 1.02 -4.25
CA ASN A 78 -9.83 -0.12 -4.58
C ASN A 78 -11.13 0.29 -5.30
N ILE A 79 -11.61 1.52 -5.05
CA ILE A 79 -12.86 2.04 -5.62
C ILE A 79 -12.51 3.12 -6.65
N SER A 80 -12.68 2.79 -7.92
CA SER A 80 -12.34 3.68 -9.05
C SER A 80 -13.20 4.95 -9.14
N THR A 81 -14.37 4.97 -8.52
CA THR A 81 -15.29 6.11 -8.48
C THR A 81 -15.11 6.97 -7.22
N SER A 82 -14.11 6.68 -6.40
CA SER A 82 -13.84 7.39 -5.14
C SER A 82 -13.39 8.83 -5.35
N SER A 83 -13.48 9.62 -4.30
CA SER A 83 -13.04 11.02 -4.29
C SER A 83 -11.54 11.13 -4.57
N LEU A 84 -10.72 10.23 -4.02
CA LEU A 84 -9.28 10.19 -4.27
C LEU A 84 -8.97 9.91 -5.75
N ALA A 85 -9.67 8.96 -6.37
CA ALA A 85 -9.49 8.67 -7.80
C ALA A 85 -9.81 9.89 -8.67
N ARG A 86 -10.88 10.61 -8.34
CA ARG A 86 -11.27 11.86 -9.07
C ARG A 86 -10.30 13.02 -8.86
N LEU A 87 -9.69 13.13 -7.69
CA LEU A 87 -8.73 14.20 -7.37
C LEU A 87 -7.35 13.95 -7.97
N SER A 88 -6.99 12.71 -8.25
CA SER A 88 -5.68 12.32 -8.76
C SER A 88 -5.52 12.62 -10.24
N ASP A 89 -4.31 12.92 -10.68
CA ASP A 89 -4.00 13.08 -12.12
C ASP A 89 -4.05 11.72 -12.85
N SER A 90 -3.78 10.64 -12.11
CA SER A 90 -3.96 9.27 -12.59
C SER A 90 -4.15 8.32 -11.39
N PHE A 91 -4.80 7.20 -11.62
CA PHE A 91 -4.99 6.19 -10.57
C PHE A 91 -4.88 4.76 -11.10
N LEU A 92 -4.56 3.85 -10.19
CA LEU A 92 -4.58 2.40 -10.40
C LEU A 92 -5.54 1.77 -9.41
N THR A 93 -6.26 0.76 -9.88
CA THR A 93 -7.23 0.03 -9.05
C THR A 93 -6.64 -1.27 -8.54
N VAL A 94 -6.91 -1.56 -7.26
CA VAL A 94 -6.52 -2.83 -6.62
C VAL A 94 -7.43 -3.97 -7.10
N ASN A 95 -8.70 -3.70 -7.36
CA ASN A 95 -9.71 -4.66 -7.82
C ASN A 95 -9.89 -5.89 -6.91
N CYS A 96 -9.76 -5.74 -5.61
CA CYS A 96 -9.91 -6.85 -4.66
C CYS A 96 -11.36 -7.08 -4.20
N GLY A 97 -12.32 -6.37 -4.78
CA GLY A 97 -13.74 -6.40 -4.36
C GLY A 97 -13.97 -5.66 -3.04
N PRO A 98 -15.22 -5.69 -2.51
CA PRO A 98 -15.56 -5.02 -1.26
C PRO A 98 -14.85 -5.69 -0.08
N GLU A 99 -14.37 -4.87 0.86
CA GLU A 99 -13.80 -5.32 2.13
C GLU A 99 -14.65 -4.74 3.26
N VAL A 100 -15.33 -5.62 4.00
CA VAL A 100 -16.33 -5.23 5.00
C VAL A 100 -15.71 -5.08 6.39
N GLY A 101 -14.59 -5.76 6.65
CA GLY A 101 -13.88 -5.69 7.92
C GLY A 101 -13.15 -4.37 8.13
N VAL A 102 -12.97 -3.98 9.40
CA VAL A 102 -12.15 -2.80 9.77
C VAL A 102 -10.67 -3.07 9.48
N ALA A 103 -10.20 -4.27 9.78
CA ALA A 103 -8.83 -4.69 9.49
C ALA A 103 -8.68 -5.02 7.99
N ALA A 104 -7.74 -4.34 7.33
CA ALA A 104 -7.43 -4.60 5.93
C ALA A 104 -6.65 -5.92 5.80
N THR A 105 -7.08 -6.77 4.90
CA THR A 105 -6.45 -8.06 4.58
C THR A 105 -6.14 -8.14 3.08
N LYS A 106 -7.12 -8.53 2.27
CA LYS A 106 -6.95 -8.66 0.81
C LYS A 106 -6.64 -7.33 0.11
N SER A 107 -7.15 -6.20 0.61
CA SER A 107 -6.83 -4.89 0.04
C SER A 107 -5.36 -4.53 0.27
N PHE A 108 -4.76 -4.89 1.40
CA PHE A 108 -3.34 -4.70 1.66
C PHE A 108 -2.46 -5.50 0.69
N THR A 109 -2.71 -6.81 0.57
CA THR A 109 -1.97 -7.66 -0.38
C THR A 109 -2.19 -7.21 -1.83
N GLY A 110 -3.38 -6.74 -2.16
CA GLY A 110 -3.69 -6.14 -3.44
C GLY A 110 -2.91 -4.85 -3.71
N GLN A 111 -2.82 -3.95 -2.73
CA GLN A 111 -1.98 -2.74 -2.82
C GLN A 111 -0.51 -3.09 -3.07
N LEU A 112 0.03 -4.08 -2.35
CA LEU A 112 1.40 -4.55 -2.60
C LEU A 112 1.57 -5.11 -4.01
N SER A 113 0.59 -5.86 -4.51
CA SER A 113 0.63 -6.40 -5.88
C SER A 113 0.69 -5.28 -6.93
N VAL A 114 -0.09 -4.19 -6.75
CA VAL A 114 -0.03 -3.01 -7.61
C VAL A 114 1.31 -2.30 -7.49
N ILE A 115 1.86 -2.13 -6.28
CA ILE A 115 3.18 -1.52 -6.06
C ILE A 115 4.28 -2.31 -6.78
N TYR A 116 4.27 -3.64 -6.68
CA TYR A 116 5.21 -4.49 -7.41
C TYR A 116 5.04 -4.36 -8.93
N ALA A 117 3.82 -4.34 -9.44
CA ALA A 117 3.56 -4.18 -10.88
C ALA A 117 4.05 -2.81 -11.41
N VAL A 118 3.82 -1.73 -10.65
CA VAL A 118 4.34 -0.39 -10.97
C VAL A 118 5.86 -0.42 -10.96
N THR A 119 6.47 -1.04 -9.96
CA THR A 119 7.93 -1.14 -9.86
C THR A 119 8.51 -1.92 -11.03
N ASP A 120 7.90 -3.04 -11.42
CA ASP A 120 8.32 -3.84 -12.59
C ASP A 120 8.26 -3.00 -13.88
N ARG A 121 7.20 -2.21 -14.04
CA ARG A 121 7.08 -1.27 -15.18
C ARG A 121 8.19 -0.23 -15.19
N LEU A 122 8.51 0.37 -14.04
CA LEU A 122 9.58 1.34 -13.88
C LEU A 122 10.97 0.75 -14.15
N CYS A 123 11.14 -0.55 -13.93
CA CYS A 123 12.36 -1.30 -14.25
C CYS A 123 12.37 -1.87 -15.67
N GLY A 124 11.46 -1.45 -16.57
CA GLY A 124 11.38 -1.97 -17.93
C GLY A 124 10.98 -3.45 -18.00
N TYR A 125 10.13 -3.90 -17.07
CA TYR A 125 9.65 -5.30 -16.92
C TYR A 125 10.75 -6.34 -16.61
N SER A 126 11.86 -5.89 -16.06
CA SER A 126 12.99 -6.78 -15.75
C SER A 126 12.75 -7.75 -14.58
N LEU A 127 11.74 -7.49 -13.75
CA LEU A 127 11.40 -8.35 -12.60
C LEU A 127 10.51 -9.53 -12.99
N GLY A 128 9.80 -9.43 -14.12
CA GLY A 128 8.92 -10.46 -14.64
C GLY A 128 7.73 -10.77 -13.72
N ILE A 129 7.15 -9.75 -13.08
CA ILE A 129 6.03 -9.93 -12.13
C ILE A 129 4.83 -10.60 -12.82
N ALA A 130 4.53 -10.23 -14.06
CA ALA A 130 3.42 -10.82 -14.80
C ALA A 130 3.58 -12.34 -14.99
N SER A 131 4.79 -12.83 -15.24
CA SER A 131 5.07 -14.27 -15.40
C SER A 131 5.03 -15.05 -14.08
N LYS A 132 5.23 -14.39 -12.95
CA LYS A 132 5.22 -15.01 -11.61
C LYS A 132 3.81 -15.06 -10.97
N LYS A 133 2.83 -14.46 -11.60
CA LYS A 133 1.47 -14.31 -11.06
C LYS A 133 0.86 -15.63 -10.61
N GLN A 134 0.96 -16.67 -11.45
CA GLN A 134 0.40 -17.98 -11.14
C GLN A 134 1.14 -18.68 -9.99
N SER A 135 2.47 -18.62 -9.98
CA SER A 135 3.25 -19.23 -8.90
C SER A 135 3.03 -18.56 -7.54
N ILE A 136 2.79 -17.23 -7.52
CA ILE A 136 2.43 -16.51 -6.30
C ILE A 136 1.03 -16.95 -5.83
N ALA A 137 0.07 -17.06 -6.72
CA ALA A 137 -1.28 -17.53 -6.38
C ALA A 137 -1.24 -18.95 -5.78
N SER A 138 -0.54 -19.88 -6.42
CA SER A 138 -0.39 -21.25 -5.89
C SER A 138 0.31 -21.27 -4.52
N ALA A 139 1.35 -20.46 -4.31
CA ALA A 139 2.01 -20.39 -3.01
C ALA A 139 1.07 -19.85 -1.89
N ILE A 140 0.14 -18.94 -2.24
CA ILE A 140 -0.88 -18.48 -1.29
C ILE A 140 -1.87 -19.61 -0.98
N GLU A 141 -2.31 -20.36 -1.98
CA GLU A 141 -3.18 -21.54 -1.80
C GLU A 141 -2.53 -22.58 -0.89
N ASP A 142 -1.24 -22.87 -1.09
CA ASP A 142 -0.47 -23.78 -0.23
C ASP A 142 -0.45 -23.30 1.22
N VAL A 143 -0.29 -21.99 1.47
CA VAL A 143 -0.34 -21.43 2.83
C VAL A 143 -1.73 -21.56 3.44
N LEU A 144 -2.79 -21.35 2.67
CA LEU A 144 -4.16 -21.52 3.13
C LEU A 144 -4.48 -22.98 3.52
N SER A 145 -3.79 -23.96 2.92
CA SER A 145 -3.93 -25.37 3.29
C SER A 145 -3.39 -25.72 4.70
N LEU A 146 -2.65 -24.79 5.34
CA LEU A 146 -2.11 -24.93 6.69
C LEU A 146 -3.10 -24.51 7.80
N GLU A 147 -4.41 -24.48 7.52
CA GLU A 147 -5.45 -24.02 8.44
C GLU A 147 -5.40 -24.74 9.81
N ASP A 148 -5.23 -26.06 9.81
CA ASP A 148 -5.13 -26.85 11.05
C ASP A 148 -3.97 -26.40 11.96
N ASN A 149 -2.83 -26.01 11.37
CA ASN A 149 -1.69 -25.51 12.13
C ASN A 149 -1.98 -24.11 12.69
N THR A 150 -2.71 -23.30 11.93
CA THR A 150 -3.12 -21.97 12.36
C THR A 150 -4.11 -22.03 13.51
N ILE A 151 -5.07 -22.97 13.47
CA ILE A 151 -6.03 -23.23 14.57
C ILE A 151 -5.28 -23.64 15.85
N LYS A 152 -4.34 -24.58 15.76
CA LYS A 152 -3.53 -24.99 16.92
C LYS A 152 -2.75 -23.83 17.53
N LEU A 153 -2.17 -22.97 16.70
CA LEU A 153 -1.48 -21.77 17.16
C LEU A 153 -2.45 -20.78 17.81
N ALA A 154 -3.62 -20.55 17.22
CA ALA A 154 -4.64 -19.68 17.78
C ALA A 154 -5.11 -20.18 19.15
N ASP A 155 -5.27 -21.51 19.34
CA ASP A 155 -5.62 -22.11 20.62
C ASP A 155 -4.54 -21.88 21.70
N LEU A 156 -3.27 -21.84 21.33
CA LEU A 156 -2.19 -21.52 22.27
C LEU A 156 -2.16 -20.04 22.66
N LEU A 157 -2.66 -19.15 21.79
CA LEU A 157 -2.56 -17.71 21.98
C LEU A 157 -3.84 -17.07 22.52
N LYS A 158 -5.00 -17.74 22.44
CA LYS A 158 -6.33 -17.16 22.73
C LYS A 158 -6.52 -16.61 24.15
N ASP A 159 -5.78 -17.14 25.11
CA ASP A 159 -5.88 -16.74 26.52
C ASP A 159 -4.78 -15.75 26.94
N LEU A 160 -3.93 -15.33 26.01
CA LEU A 160 -2.88 -14.33 26.27
C LEU A 160 -3.45 -12.91 26.20
N SER A 161 -3.06 -12.06 27.15
CA SER A 161 -3.44 -10.65 27.16
C SER A 161 -2.67 -9.82 26.11
N ASP A 162 -1.42 -10.21 25.85
CA ASP A 162 -0.50 -9.45 25.01
C ASP A 162 0.34 -10.37 24.12
N ILE A 163 0.54 -9.94 22.87
CA ILE A 163 1.42 -10.61 21.92
C ILE A 163 2.38 -9.57 21.33
N TYR A 164 3.68 -9.81 21.48
CA TYR A 164 4.73 -8.94 20.94
C TYR A 164 5.26 -9.53 19.63
N ILE A 165 5.13 -8.76 18.55
CA ILE A 165 5.66 -9.12 17.22
C ILE A 165 6.95 -8.34 16.98
N LEU A 166 8.08 -9.06 16.90
CA LEU A 166 9.38 -8.45 16.65
C LEU A 166 9.78 -8.67 15.19
N ARG A 167 10.13 -7.60 14.49
CA ARG A 167 10.49 -7.62 13.07
C ARG A 167 11.67 -6.71 12.75
N LYS A 168 12.23 -6.88 11.55
CA LYS A 168 13.32 -6.06 11.03
C LYS A 168 13.14 -5.80 9.54
N SER A 169 13.44 -4.58 9.10
CA SER A 169 13.48 -4.19 7.68
C SER A 169 12.13 -4.35 6.95
N LEU A 170 12.10 -5.01 5.79
CA LEU A 170 10.91 -5.22 4.95
C LEU A 170 9.75 -5.95 5.63
N HIS A 171 10.01 -6.57 6.77
CA HIS A 171 9.00 -7.28 7.56
C HIS A 171 8.45 -6.42 8.71
N TYR A 172 8.72 -5.11 8.72
CA TYR A 172 8.14 -4.21 9.71
C TYR A 172 6.61 -4.14 9.52
N PRO A 173 5.83 -4.29 10.61
CA PRO A 173 4.37 -4.30 10.54
C PRO A 173 3.80 -2.96 10.13
#